data_a8b228cc8f36b434a807172a2b921ebd
#
_entry.id   a8b228cc8f36b434a807172a2b921ebd
#
_cell.length_a   1.000
_cell.length_b   1.000
_cell.length_c   1.000
_cell.angle_alpha   90.00
_cell.angle_beta   90.00
_cell.angle_gamma   90.00
#
_symmetry.space_group_name_H-M   'P 1'
#
loop_
_entity.id
_entity.type
_entity.pdbx_description
1 polymer ?
#
loop_
_entity_poly.entity_id
_entity_poly.type
_entity_poly.pdbx_seq_one_letter_code
_entity_poly.pdbx_strand_id
1 'polypeptide(L)'
;RLSLVGSEMCIRDRLYPHHISENSEGRKFIRKEREKTGVEFFVPLHPIAEKILSLYNTTDDSKPVFPLGEKKDIYLDVHTLGMVLGISNKLGFHASRHTFGVLMLNEDIPIGSIAKMMGHADITSTQVYAQVTEQKISNDMDKLIAKRERNRLSNEKTIGK
;
A
#
# COMPACT_ATOMS: atom_id res chain seq x y z
N ARG A 1 4.71 -1.69 -9.70
CA ARG A 1 4.24 -2.94 -9.04
C ARG A 1 3.38 -2.57 -7.87
N LEU A 2 2.08 -2.78 -8.01
CA LEU A 2 1.16 -2.68 -6.89
C LEU A 2 1.28 -3.95 -6.08
N SER A 3 2.02 -3.87 -5.00
CA SER A 3 1.89 -4.83 -3.93
C SER A 3 0.51 -4.65 -3.32
N LEU A 4 -0.33 -5.67 -3.40
CA LEU A 4 -1.49 -5.76 -2.53
C LEU A 4 -0.96 -5.75 -1.11
N VAL A 5 -1.18 -4.63 -0.43
CA VAL A 5 -0.61 -4.35 0.88
C VAL A 5 -1.28 -5.20 1.92
N GLY A 6 -0.54 -6.07 2.46
CA GLY A 6 -0.92 -6.87 3.60
C GLY A 6 0.23 -7.78 3.98
N SER A 7 0.27 -8.19 5.23
CA SER A 7 1.25 -9.18 5.63
C SER A 7 1.13 -10.41 4.74
N GLU A 8 2.24 -10.91 4.33
CA GLU A 8 2.49 -11.93 3.32
C GLU A 8 1.57 -13.16 3.33
N MET A 9 0.92 -13.45 4.43
CA MET A 9 0.08 -14.64 4.60
C MET A 9 -1.42 -14.33 4.70
N CYS A 10 -1.81 -13.16 5.19
CA CYS A 10 -3.21 -12.91 5.52
C CYS A 10 -4.06 -12.47 4.33
N ILE A 11 -3.48 -11.80 3.33
CA ILE A 11 -4.23 -11.40 2.13
C ILE A 11 -4.23 -12.52 1.10
N ARG A 12 -3.12 -13.19 0.93
CA ARG A 12 -2.96 -14.23 -0.08
C ARG A 12 -3.94 -15.39 0.12
N ASP A 13 -3.90 -15.99 1.31
CA ASP A 13 -4.60 -17.25 1.57
C ASP A 13 -6.04 -17.04 2.08
N ARG A 14 -6.38 -15.81 2.47
CA ARG A 14 -7.60 -15.53 3.22
C ARG A 14 -8.20 -14.15 2.94
N LEU A 15 -8.04 -13.62 1.73
CA LEU A 15 -8.87 -12.51 1.29
C LEU A 15 -10.18 -13.11 0.78
N TYR A 16 -11.27 -12.82 1.47
CA TYR A 16 -12.62 -13.21 1.09
C TYR A 16 -13.39 -12.00 0.56
N PRO A 17 -14.45 -12.19 -0.23
CA PRO A 17 -15.25 -11.09 -0.77
C PRO A 17 -15.75 -10.12 0.30
N HIS A 18 -16.19 -10.61 1.46
CA HIS A 18 -16.68 -9.77 2.56
C HIS A 18 -15.61 -8.83 3.17
N HIS A 19 -14.32 -9.04 2.89
CA HIS A 19 -13.28 -8.09 3.27
C HIS A 19 -13.19 -6.88 2.34
N ILE A 20 -13.88 -6.93 1.19
CA ILE A 20 -13.89 -5.87 0.18
C ILE A 20 -15.21 -5.12 0.33
N SER A 21 -15.12 -3.84 0.60
CA SER A 21 -16.28 -2.96 0.78
C SER A 21 -16.16 -1.75 -0.12
N GLU A 22 -17.27 -1.06 -0.32
CA GLU A 22 -17.35 0.16 -1.10
C GLU A 22 -17.97 1.27 -0.24
N ASN A 23 -17.43 2.47 -0.33
CA ASN A 23 -18.00 3.62 0.35
C ASN A 23 -19.12 4.28 -0.49
N SER A 24 -19.79 5.29 0.09
CA SER A 24 -20.85 6.04 -0.59
C SER A 24 -20.42 6.77 -1.87
N GLU A 25 -19.13 6.95 -2.07
CA GLU A 25 -18.54 7.59 -3.25
C GLU A 25 -18.11 6.58 -4.33
N GLY A 26 -18.40 5.27 -4.14
CA GLY A 26 -18.02 4.22 -5.07
C GLY A 26 -16.55 3.77 -4.97
N ARG A 27 -15.81 4.24 -3.96
CA ARG A 27 -14.42 3.82 -3.76
C ARG A 27 -14.35 2.52 -2.98
N LYS A 28 -13.67 1.55 -3.56
CA LYS A 28 -13.44 0.22 -2.94
C LYS A 28 -12.24 0.23 -2.02
N PHE A 29 -12.31 -0.58 -0.99
CA PHE A 29 -11.23 -0.75 -0.01
C PHE A 29 -11.25 -2.16 0.57
N ILE A 30 -10.09 -2.60 1.07
CA ILE A 30 -9.96 -3.82 1.85
C ILE A 30 -9.90 -3.43 3.32
N ARG A 31 -10.72 -4.09 4.13
CA ARG A 31 -10.70 -4.00 5.59
C ARG A 31 -10.61 -5.41 6.16
N LYS A 32 -9.58 -5.65 6.96
CA LYS A 32 -9.35 -6.96 7.57
C LYS A 32 -8.46 -6.83 8.79
N GLU A 33 -8.64 -7.71 9.74
CA GLU A 33 -7.70 -7.88 10.85
C GLU A 33 -6.51 -8.74 10.44
N ARG A 34 -5.33 -8.35 10.93
CA ARG A 34 -4.12 -9.12 10.75
C ARG A 34 -4.07 -10.25 11.76
N GLU A 35 -4.11 -11.49 11.32
CA GLU A 35 -4.15 -12.67 12.20
C GLU A 35 -3.03 -12.73 13.25
N LYS A 36 -1.82 -12.33 12.88
CA LYS A 36 -0.67 -12.36 13.78
C LYS A 36 -0.75 -11.34 14.92
N THR A 37 -1.42 -10.22 14.72
CA THR A 37 -1.39 -9.08 15.66
C THR A 37 -2.76 -8.60 16.09
N GLY A 38 -3.86 -9.10 15.50
CA GLY A 38 -5.23 -8.62 15.75
C GLY A 38 -5.45 -7.15 15.31
N VAL A 39 -4.48 -6.55 14.62
CA VAL A 39 -4.60 -5.15 14.20
C VAL A 39 -5.36 -5.05 12.90
N GLU A 40 -6.43 -4.26 12.91
CA GLU A 40 -7.18 -3.95 11.71
C GLU A 40 -6.33 -3.10 10.76
N PHE A 41 -6.29 -3.50 9.49
CA PHE A 41 -5.75 -2.67 8.42
C PHE A 41 -6.84 -2.23 7.45
N PHE A 42 -6.64 -1.07 6.86
CA PHE A 42 -7.53 -0.45 5.90
C PHE A 42 -6.73 0.00 4.69
N VAL A 43 -7.08 -0.51 3.51
CA VAL A 43 -6.36 -0.21 2.28
C VAL A 43 -7.35 0.20 1.19
N PRO A 44 -7.39 1.48 0.81
CA PRO A 44 -8.10 1.89 -0.40
C PRO A 44 -7.52 1.18 -1.63
N LEU A 45 -8.38 0.68 -2.50
CA LEU A 45 -7.93 -0.01 -3.69
C LEU A 45 -7.48 1.00 -4.76
N HIS A 46 -6.32 0.74 -5.31
CA HIS A 46 -5.86 1.42 -6.51
C HIS A 46 -6.58 0.84 -7.75
N PRO A 47 -6.88 1.62 -8.79
CA PRO A 47 -7.57 1.13 -9.99
C PRO A 47 -6.97 -0.15 -10.61
N ILE A 48 -5.65 -0.30 -10.56
CA ILE A 48 -4.99 -1.53 -11.03
C ILE A 48 -5.35 -2.73 -10.15
N ALA A 49 -5.42 -2.54 -8.82
CA ALA A 49 -5.82 -3.61 -7.90
C ALA A 49 -7.30 -4.00 -8.13
N GLU A 50 -8.17 -3.03 -8.37
CA GLU A 50 -9.57 -3.30 -8.75
C GLU A 50 -9.67 -4.09 -10.05
N LYS A 51 -8.86 -3.71 -11.06
CA LYS A 51 -8.78 -4.45 -12.32
C LYS A 51 -8.29 -5.89 -12.13
N ILE A 52 -7.33 -6.12 -11.23
CA ILE A 52 -6.88 -7.48 -10.89
C ILE A 52 -8.02 -8.24 -10.20
N LEU A 53 -8.69 -7.65 -9.23
CA LEU A 53 -9.81 -8.28 -8.52
C LEU A 53 -10.95 -8.64 -9.47
N SER A 54 -11.22 -7.83 -10.50
CA SER A 54 -12.27 -8.11 -11.48
C SER A 54 -12.02 -9.37 -12.34
N LEU A 55 -10.80 -9.91 -12.35
CA LEU A 55 -10.46 -11.16 -13.02
C LEU A 55 -10.85 -12.40 -12.21
N TYR A 56 -11.23 -12.21 -10.95
CA TYR A 56 -11.57 -13.29 -10.02
C TYR A 56 -13.03 -13.18 -9.58
N ASN A 57 -13.62 -14.30 -9.19
CA ASN A 57 -14.97 -14.30 -8.63
C ASN A 57 -14.93 -13.75 -7.19
N THR A 58 -15.52 -12.56 -7.00
CA THR A 58 -15.55 -11.85 -5.70
C THR A 58 -16.92 -11.89 -5.03
N THR A 59 -17.82 -12.80 -5.44
CA THR A 59 -19.20 -12.87 -4.95
C THR A 59 -19.46 -14.05 -4.01
N ASP A 60 -18.60 -15.07 -4.00
CA ASP A 60 -18.76 -16.28 -3.20
C ASP A 60 -17.93 -16.18 -1.91
N ASP A 61 -18.58 -15.79 -0.80
CA ASP A 61 -17.94 -15.64 0.51
C ASP A 61 -17.43 -16.95 1.13
N SER A 62 -17.79 -18.10 0.56
CA SER A 62 -17.27 -19.40 1.01
C SER A 62 -15.84 -19.68 0.50
N LYS A 63 -15.38 -18.93 -0.49
CA LYS A 63 -14.09 -19.13 -1.14
C LYS A 63 -13.20 -17.90 -1.07
N PRO A 64 -11.88 -18.08 -0.95
CA PRO A 64 -10.96 -16.94 -1.06
C PRO A 64 -11.03 -16.32 -2.45
N VAL A 65 -10.83 -15.01 -2.53
CA VAL A 65 -10.80 -14.24 -3.79
C VAL A 65 -9.76 -14.79 -4.74
N PHE A 66 -8.59 -15.16 -4.23
CA PHE A 66 -7.50 -15.72 -5.03
C PHE A 66 -7.39 -17.23 -4.82
N PRO A 67 -7.65 -18.06 -5.83
CA PRO A 67 -7.48 -19.50 -5.75
C PRO A 67 -5.99 -19.87 -5.92
N LEU A 68 -5.19 -19.50 -4.95
CA LEU A 68 -3.74 -19.72 -4.99
C LEU A 68 -3.39 -21.10 -4.44
N GLY A 69 -2.36 -21.71 -5.04
CA GLY A 69 -1.79 -22.97 -4.60
C GLY A 69 -1.03 -22.89 -3.27
N GLU A 70 -0.30 -23.94 -2.95
CA GLU A 70 0.49 -23.95 -1.71
C GLU A 70 1.56 -22.86 -1.68
N LYS A 71 1.91 -22.43 -0.49
CA LYS A 71 2.88 -21.34 -0.27
C LYS A 71 4.22 -21.63 -0.96
N LYS A 72 4.69 -22.88 -0.91
CA LYS A 72 5.97 -23.28 -1.51
C LYS A 72 5.99 -23.06 -3.02
N ASP A 73 4.88 -23.35 -3.72
CA ASP A 73 4.79 -23.25 -5.17
C ASP A 73 4.82 -21.77 -5.59
N ILE A 74 4.10 -20.93 -4.88
CA ILE A 74 4.09 -19.48 -5.14
C ILE A 74 5.46 -18.85 -4.89
N TYR A 75 6.20 -19.32 -3.87
CA TYR A 75 7.57 -18.85 -3.66
C TYR A 75 8.49 -19.24 -4.81
N LEU A 76 8.34 -20.47 -5.31
CA LEU A 76 9.11 -20.95 -6.46
C LEU A 76 8.79 -20.12 -7.71
N ASP A 77 7.53 -19.86 -7.98
CA ASP A 77 7.09 -19.05 -9.13
C ASP A 77 7.63 -17.62 -9.05
N VAL A 78 7.52 -16.98 -7.88
CA VAL A 78 8.02 -15.62 -7.65
C VAL A 78 9.55 -15.57 -7.80
N HIS A 79 10.26 -16.58 -7.30
CA HIS A 79 11.70 -16.68 -7.46
C HIS A 79 12.10 -16.87 -8.92
N THR A 80 11.42 -17.77 -9.62
CA THR A 80 11.64 -18.03 -11.06
C THR A 80 11.39 -16.77 -11.88
N LEU A 81 10.30 -16.04 -11.60
CA LEU A 81 10.02 -14.76 -12.24
C LEU A 81 11.16 -13.75 -11.99
N GLY A 82 11.69 -13.72 -10.76
CA GLY A 82 12.85 -12.88 -10.42
C GLY A 82 14.07 -13.19 -11.27
N MET A 83 14.38 -14.46 -11.45
CA MET A 83 15.50 -14.89 -12.31
C MET A 83 15.29 -14.50 -13.77
N VAL A 84 14.11 -14.75 -14.31
CA VAL A 84 13.79 -14.39 -15.71
C VAL A 84 13.88 -12.88 -15.96
N LEU A 85 13.51 -12.08 -14.97
CA LEU A 85 13.58 -10.62 -15.05
C LEU A 85 14.96 -10.04 -14.70
N GLY A 86 15.98 -10.88 -14.44
CA GLY A 86 17.31 -10.44 -14.05
C GLY A 86 17.37 -9.72 -12.70
N ILE A 87 16.40 -9.95 -11.83
CA ILE A 87 16.37 -9.36 -10.49
C ILE A 87 17.22 -10.24 -9.58
N SER A 88 18.42 -9.77 -9.26
CA SER A 88 19.44 -10.53 -8.53
C SER A 88 19.08 -10.85 -7.08
N ASN A 89 18.11 -10.17 -6.49
CA ASN A 89 17.75 -10.30 -5.09
C ASN A 89 16.52 -11.17 -4.87
N LYS A 90 16.49 -11.81 -3.71
CA LYS A 90 15.40 -12.68 -3.25
C LYS A 90 14.06 -11.98 -3.33
N LEU A 91 13.38 -12.12 -4.46
CA LEU A 91 11.98 -11.72 -4.55
C LEU A 91 11.15 -12.58 -3.61
N GLY A 92 10.40 -11.92 -2.74
CA GLY A 92 9.51 -12.56 -1.80
C GLY A 92 8.46 -11.58 -1.33
N PHE A 93 7.46 -12.08 -0.64
CA PHE A 93 6.37 -11.24 -0.14
C PHE A 93 6.87 -10.14 0.81
N HIS A 94 7.90 -10.43 1.61
CA HIS A 94 8.49 -9.41 2.49
C HIS A 94 9.12 -8.26 1.70
N ALA A 95 9.78 -8.57 0.60
CA ALA A 95 10.32 -7.54 -0.29
C ALA A 95 9.21 -6.67 -0.91
N SER A 96 8.09 -7.26 -1.32
CA SER A 96 6.97 -6.49 -1.85
C SER A 96 6.34 -5.57 -0.80
N ARG A 97 6.24 -6.03 0.45
CA ARG A 97 5.78 -5.22 1.57
C ARG A 97 6.73 -4.05 1.84
N HIS A 98 8.03 -4.32 1.87
CA HIS A 98 9.05 -3.29 2.03
C HIS A 98 8.99 -2.25 0.90
N THR A 99 8.92 -2.72 -0.34
CA THR A 99 8.75 -1.85 -1.51
C THR A 99 7.52 -0.95 -1.42
N PHE A 100 6.39 -1.49 -0.95
CA PHE A 100 5.20 -0.68 -0.72
C PHE A 100 5.46 0.45 0.28
N GLY A 101 6.04 0.14 1.45
CA GLY A 101 6.34 1.15 2.46
C GLY A 101 7.23 2.27 1.92
N VAL A 102 8.30 1.91 1.19
CA VAL A 102 9.23 2.88 0.58
C VAL A 102 8.52 3.71 -0.50
N LEU A 103 7.75 3.08 -1.39
CA LEU A 103 7.02 3.80 -2.43
C LEU A 103 6.02 4.81 -1.85
N MET A 104 5.25 4.41 -0.85
CA MET A 104 4.28 5.32 -0.21
C MET A 104 4.95 6.50 0.48
N LEU A 105 6.10 6.28 1.12
CA LEU A 105 6.87 7.36 1.72
C LEU A 105 7.44 8.33 0.68
N ASN A 106 7.88 7.82 -0.47
CA ASN A 106 8.38 8.66 -1.57
C ASN A 106 7.27 9.51 -2.22
N GLU A 107 6.03 9.04 -2.14
CA GLU A 107 4.83 9.77 -2.60
C GLU A 107 4.23 10.66 -1.49
N ASP A 108 5.02 10.97 -0.45
CA ASP A 108 4.64 11.85 0.67
C ASP A 108 3.41 11.38 1.46
N ILE A 109 3.09 10.09 1.42
CA ILE A 109 2.03 9.54 2.27
C ILE A 109 2.51 9.54 3.74
N PRO A 110 1.71 10.08 4.67
CA PRO A 110 2.09 10.12 6.08
C PRO A 110 2.38 8.73 6.65
N ILE A 111 3.47 8.61 7.41
CA ILE A 111 3.92 7.33 7.97
C ILE A 111 2.84 6.63 8.81
N GLY A 112 1.99 7.38 9.51
CA GLY A 112 0.86 6.84 10.27
C GLY A 112 -0.19 6.18 9.37
N SER A 113 -0.47 6.76 8.19
CA SER A 113 -1.36 6.17 7.20
C SER A 113 -0.76 4.89 6.63
N ILE A 114 0.55 4.88 6.36
CA ILE A 114 1.26 3.69 5.89
C ILE A 114 1.21 2.58 6.95
N ALA A 115 1.46 2.91 8.23
CA ALA A 115 1.38 1.97 9.34
C ALA A 115 -0.02 1.31 9.42
N LYS A 116 -1.08 2.11 9.31
CA LYS A 116 -2.47 1.60 9.31
C LYS A 116 -2.77 0.72 8.10
N MET A 117 -2.34 1.12 6.90
CA MET A 117 -2.48 0.30 5.69
C MET A 117 -1.71 -1.02 5.78
N MET A 118 -0.58 -1.04 6.48
CA MET A 118 0.24 -2.23 6.68
C MET A 118 -0.20 -3.09 7.88
N GLY A 119 -1.17 -2.65 8.69
CA GLY A 119 -1.59 -3.34 9.90
C GLY A 119 -0.47 -3.46 10.93
N HIS A 120 0.33 -2.40 11.09
CA HIS A 120 1.31 -2.33 12.15
C HIS A 120 0.64 -1.86 13.44
N ALA A 121 0.90 -2.55 14.54
CA ALA A 121 0.42 -2.17 15.86
C ALA A 121 1.11 -0.89 16.35
N ASP A 122 2.37 -0.71 15.95
CA ASP A 122 3.21 0.43 16.31
C ASP A 122 3.84 1.03 15.05
N ILE A 123 3.92 2.35 15.02
CA ILE A 123 4.55 3.13 13.95
C ILE A 123 6.04 2.83 13.80
N THR A 124 6.71 2.42 14.89
CA THR A 124 8.12 2.05 14.90
C THR A 124 8.45 0.98 13.85
N SER A 125 7.54 0.03 13.65
CA SER A 125 7.67 -0.98 12.59
C SER A 125 7.67 -0.39 11.17
N THR A 126 7.13 0.82 11.00
CA THR A 126 7.09 1.53 9.71
C THR A 126 8.27 2.49 9.57
N GLN A 127 8.84 2.95 10.67
CA GLN A 127 10.00 3.85 10.67
C GLN A 127 11.24 3.22 10.01
N VAL A 128 11.33 1.91 9.98
CA VAL A 128 12.38 1.19 9.24
C VAL A 128 12.43 1.59 7.74
N TYR A 129 11.31 2.04 7.18
CA TYR A 129 11.24 2.53 5.80
C TYR A 129 11.58 4.01 5.67
N ALA A 130 11.55 4.76 6.77
CA ALA A 130 11.72 6.21 6.80
C ALA A 130 13.21 6.59 6.92
N GLN A 131 14.05 6.16 5.96
CA GLN A 131 15.35 6.78 5.78
C GLN A 131 15.14 8.15 5.14
N VAL A 132 15.05 9.17 5.99
CA VAL A 132 14.94 10.56 5.53
C VAL A 132 16.30 10.97 4.97
N THR A 133 16.38 11.13 3.66
CA THR A 133 17.58 11.66 2.99
C THR A 133 17.59 13.19 3.04
N GLU A 134 18.78 13.80 2.97
CA GLU A 134 18.93 15.26 2.86
C GLU A 134 18.13 15.81 1.67
N GLN A 135 18.11 15.07 0.57
CA GLN A 135 17.33 15.43 -0.62
C GLN A 135 15.83 15.50 -0.33
N LYS A 136 15.30 14.58 0.48
CA LYS A 136 13.88 14.61 0.86
C LYS A 136 13.58 15.82 1.72
N ILE A 137 14.46 16.15 2.69
CA ILE A 137 14.31 17.34 3.53
C ILE A 137 14.27 18.60 2.66
N SER A 138 15.19 18.73 1.71
CA SER A 138 15.24 19.86 0.78
C SER A 138 13.95 19.98 -0.04
N ASN A 139 13.50 18.89 -0.64
CA ASN A 139 12.28 18.87 -1.43
C ASN A 139 11.02 19.22 -0.61
N ASP A 140 10.95 18.78 0.64
CA ASP A 140 9.83 19.09 1.53
C ASP A 140 9.82 20.58 1.91
N MET A 141 11.00 21.19 2.13
CA MET A 141 11.14 22.63 2.34
C MET A 141 10.74 23.43 1.11
N ASP A 142 11.16 23.03 -0.08
CA ASP A 142 10.80 23.70 -1.33
C ASP A 142 9.28 23.68 -1.56
N LYS A 143 8.64 22.54 -1.30
CA LYS A 143 7.16 22.42 -1.36
C LYS A 143 6.47 23.36 -0.37
N LEU A 144 7.01 23.48 0.86
CA LEU A 144 6.47 24.37 1.88
C LEU A 144 6.58 25.84 1.45
N ILE A 145 7.73 26.25 0.93
CA ILE A 145 7.98 27.60 0.43
C ILE A 145 7.00 27.93 -0.70
N ALA A 146 6.92 27.08 -1.71
CA ALA A 146 6.02 27.26 -2.84
C ALA A 146 4.53 27.31 -2.44
N LYS A 147 4.12 26.54 -1.42
CA LYS A 147 2.78 26.62 -0.86
C LYS A 147 2.49 27.96 -0.18
N ARG A 148 3.45 28.48 0.59
CA ARG A 148 3.31 29.77 1.28
C ARG A 148 3.24 30.92 0.30
N GLU A 149 4.05 30.91 -0.76
CA GLU A 149 4.02 31.94 -1.81
C GLU A 149 2.68 31.96 -2.55
N ARG A 150 2.16 30.78 -2.95
CA ARG A 150 0.83 30.69 -3.57
C ARG A 150 -0.27 31.25 -2.68
N ASN A 151 -0.23 30.93 -1.38
CA ASN A 151 -1.22 31.47 -0.43
C ASN A 151 -1.11 32.98 -0.27
N ARG A 152 0.12 33.55 -0.25
CA ARG A 152 0.35 34.99 -0.20
C ARG A 152 -0.25 35.69 -1.42
N LEU A 153 0.05 35.22 -2.62
CA LEU A 153 -0.46 35.76 -3.87
C LEU A 153 -1.98 35.67 -3.98
N SER A 154 -2.56 34.60 -3.42
CA SER A 154 -4.01 34.41 -3.38
C SER A 154 -4.69 35.43 -2.45
N ASN A 155 -4.10 35.68 -1.29
CA ASN A 155 -4.62 36.64 -0.32
C ASN A 155 -4.49 38.10 -0.83
N GLU A 156 -3.39 38.46 -1.50
CA GLU A 156 -3.19 39.79 -2.09
C GLU A 156 -4.25 40.10 -3.17
N LYS A 157 -4.66 39.07 -3.98
CA LYS A 157 -5.74 39.23 -4.97
C LYS A 157 -7.14 39.41 -4.35
N THR A 158 -7.32 38.93 -3.11
CA THR A 158 -8.62 39.01 -2.41
C THR A 158 -8.78 40.35 -1.69
N ILE A 159 -7.70 41.01 -1.27
CA ILE A 159 -7.69 42.27 -0.54
C ILE A 159 -7.72 43.49 -1.52
N GLY A 160 -7.35 43.26 -2.79
CA GLY A 160 -7.29 44.31 -3.83
C GLY A 160 -8.60 44.48 -4.62
N LYS A 161 -9.73 43.93 -4.16
CA LYS A 161 -11.08 44.16 -4.66
C LYS A 161 -11.92 44.84 -3.60
#